data_59bc2ff42a5c85b660220aa75e7e2a8b
#
_entry.id   59bc2ff42a5c85b660220aa75e7e2a8b
#
_cell.length_a   1.000
_cell.length_b   1.000
_cell.length_c   1.000
_cell.angle_alpha   90.00
_cell.angle_beta   90.00
_cell.angle_gamma   90.00
#
_symmetry.space_group_name_H-M   'P 1'
#
loop_
_entity.id
_entity.type
_entity.pdbx_description
1 polymer ?
#
loop_
_entity_poly.entity_id
_entity_poly.type
_entity_poly.pdbx_seq_one_letter_code
_entity_poly.pdbx_strand_id
1 'polypeptide(L)'
;IFTELTAELTAELTAELTARKKQYEYYRDTLLTFGVHREGTFETKWRTLGEVCGLQAGKAIPAIEISPVQTKEYSVPCYGGNGLRGYVKTANQQGDKPLVGRQGALCGNVCYATGSYYATEHAVVVSDKGFFNSRFLYHALVHANLNQYKTAGAQPGLSVAKLEKVKIPVPEKEIQDRIAKVLDNFDAICSDLNIGLPAEIEARKKQYEYYRDMLLTFAAADDIILTDRQTDRQTDRQTDRQ
;
A
#
# COMPACT_ATOMS: atom_id res chain seq x y z
N ILE A 1 -7.72 27.08 18.29
CA ILE A 1 -7.61 25.99 19.26
C ILE A 1 -8.00 24.64 18.64
N PHE A 2 -9.25 24.47 18.15
CA PHE A 2 -9.69 23.18 17.60
C PHE A 2 -8.91 22.80 16.32
N THR A 3 -8.69 23.77 15.42
CA THR A 3 -7.93 23.60 14.18
C THR A 3 -6.46 23.24 14.44
N GLU A 4 -5.84 23.89 15.41
CA GLU A 4 -4.47 23.64 15.84
C GLU A 4 -4.32 22.25 16.43
N LEU A 5 -5.21 21.84 17.34
CA LEU A 5 -5.19 20.51 17.96
C LEU A 5 -5.33 19.39 16.91
N THR A 6 -6.19 19.57 15.91
CA THR A 6 -6.36 18.56 14.85
C THR A 6 -5.17 18.50 13.92
N ALA A 7 -4.57 19.65 13.60
CA ALA A 7 -3.34 19.70 12.82
C ALA A 7 -2.17 19.03 13.56
N GLU A 8 -2.03 19.28 14.86
CA GLU A 8 -1.03 18.67 15.72
C GLU A 8 -1.21 17.15 15.80
N LEU A 9 -2.41 16.67 16.08
CA LEU A 9 -2.71 15.22 16.11
C LEU A 9 -2.45 14.54 14.76
N THR A 10 -2.81 15.20 13.66
CA THR A 10 -2.54 14.66 12.31
C THR A 10 -1.04 14.60 12.01
N ALA A 11 -0.28 15.59 12.48
CA ALA A 11 1.17 15.61 12.35
C ALA A 11 1.82 14.49 13.18
N GLU A 12 1.36 14.27 14.41
CA GLU A 12 1.83 13.19 15.29
C GLU A 12 1.59 11.81 14.67
N LEU A 13 0.36 11.54 14.20
CA LEU A 13 0.03 10.27 13.54
C LEU A 13 0.84 10.06 12.25
N THR A 14 1.11 11.11 11.51
CA THR A 14 1.96 11.05 10.29
C THR A 14 3.42 10.77 10.65
N ALA A 15 3.91 11.38 11.72
CA ALA A 15 5.25 11.13 12.24
C ALA A 15 5.38 9.68 12.76
N GLU A 16 4.36 9.17 13.47
CA GLU A 16 4.32 7.79 13.93
C GLU A 16 4.30 6.81 12.74
N LEU A 17 3.47 7.04 11.73
CA LEU A 17 3.47 6.22 10.51
C LEU A 17 4.85 6.18 9.85
N THR A 18 5.51 7.32 9.78
CA THR A 18 6.87 7.41 9.22
C THR A 18 7.87 6.62 10.06
N ALA A 19 7.78 6.71 11.40
CA ALA A 19 8.63 5.96 12.31
C ALA A 19 8.38 4.45 12.20
N ARG A 20 7.11 4.02 12.10
CA ARG A 20 6.74 2.60 11.92
C ARG A 20 7.23 2.05 10.58
N LYS A 21 7.16 2.83 9.50
CA LYS A 21 7.73 2.42 8.20
C LYS A 21 9.24 2.20 8.28
N LYS A 22 9.99 3.11 8.92
CA LYS A 22 11.42 2.94 9.17
C LYS A 22 11.73 1.72 10.05
N GLN A 23 10.90 1.48 11.06
CA GLN A 23 11.02 0.31 11.92
C GLN A 23 10.76 -0.98 11.14
N TYR A 24 9.74 -1.02 10.28
CA TYR A 24 9.48 -2.14 9.37
C TYR A 24 10.69 -2.40 8.46
N GLU A 25 11.23 -1.39 7.80
CA GLU A 25 12.41 -1.51 6.94
C GLU A 25 13.61 -2.09 7.72
N TYR A 26 13.87 -1.57 8.91
CA TYR A 26 14.96 -2.06 9.78
C TYR A 26 14.78 -3.54 10.15
N TYR A 27 13.59 -3.95 10.61
CA TYR A 27 13.33 -5.35 10.98
C TYR A 27 13.32 -6.26 9.76
N ARG A 28 12.74 -5.83 8.64
CA ARG A 28 12.78 -6.57 7.38
C ARG A 28 14.24 -6.84 6.99
N ASP A 29 15.06 -5.83 6.96
CA ASP A 29 16.44 -5.95 6.52
C ASP A 29 17.25 -6.79 7.52
N THR A 30 17.03 -6.62 8.83
CA THR A 30 17.70 -7.41 9.86
C THR A 30 17.29 -8.89 9.82
N LEU A 31 15.99 -9.18 9.69
CA LEU A 31 15.47 -10.55 9.72
C LEU A 31 15.75 -11.32 8.42
N LEU A 32 15.89 -10.62 7.29
CA LEU A 32 16.13 -11.22 5.98
C LEU A 32 17.60 -11.19 5.56
N THR A 33 18.49 -10.58 6.37
CA THR A 33 19.95 -10.66 6.16
C THR A 33 20.46 -11.94 6.79
N PHE A 34 20.49 -13.01 6.02
CA PHE A 34 21.04 -14.29 6.42
C PHE A 34 22.54 -14.36 6.07
N GLY A 35 23.38 -14.73 7.05
CA GLY A 35 24.78 -15.04 6.78
C GLY A 35 25.84 -14.06 7.30
N VAL A 36 25.48 -13.06 8.09
CA VAL A 36 26.46 -12.22 8.78
C VAL A 36 26.49 -12.57 10.28
N HIS A 37 27.49 -13.37 10.65
CA HIS A 37 28.04 -13.60 11.98
C HIS A 37 27.18 -13.18 13.20
N ARG A 38 26.24 -14.05 13.59
CA ARG A 38 25.82 -14.18 14.99
C ARG A 38 25.90 -15.66 15.34
N GLU A 39 26.56 -16.00 16.44
CA GLU A 39 26.54 -17.34 17.05
C GLU A 39 25.08 -17.78 17.18
N GLY A 40 24.71 -18.90 16.58
CA GLY A 40 23.34 -19.44 16.56
C GLY A 40 22.54 -19.19 15.28
N THR A 41 23.16 -18.74 14.20
CA THR A 41 22.46 -18.57 12.91
C THR A 41 22.20 -19.92 12.26
N PHE A 42 20.94 -20.18 11.99
CA PHE A 42 20.46 -21.31 11.22
C PHE A 42 21.15 -21.37 9.84
N GLU A 43 21.59 -22.54 9.42
CA GLU A 43 22.18 -22.75 8.09
C GLU A 43 21.17 -22.41 7.01
N THR A 44 21.27 -21.23 6.42
CA THR A 44 20.37 -20.77 5.35
C THR A 44 21.01 -21.03 4.00
N LYS A 45 20.33 -21.80 3.16
CA LYS A 45 20.78 -22.07 1.79
C LYS A 45 20.32 -20.92 0.88
N TRP A 46 21.26 -20.37 0.12
CA TRP A 46 20.94 -19.40 -0.92
C TRP A 46 20.72 -20.11 -2.25
N ARG A 47 19.58 -19.83 -2.88
CA ARG A 47 19.21 -20.41 -4.18
C ARG A 47 18.77 -19.33 -5.15
N THR A 48 18.89 -19.60 -6.44
CA THR A 48 18.38 -18.70 -7.47
C THR A 48 16.85 -18.80 -7.56
N LEU A 49 16.18 -17.69 -7.88
CA LEU A 49 14.72 -17.68 -8.05
C LEU A 49 14.25 -18.69 -9.10
N GLY A 50 15.01 -18.88 -10.19
CA GLY A 50 14.65 -19.84 -11.23
C GLY A 50 14.67 -21.29 -10.75
N GLU A 51 15.53 -21.64 -9.75
CA GLU A 51 15.57 -22.97 -9.14
C GLU A 51 14.33 -23.23 -8.29
N VAL A 52 13.92 -22.26 -7.47
CA VAL A 52 12.93 -22.44 -6.39
C VAL A 52 11.54 -21.88 -6.72
N CYS A 53 11.41 -21.08 -7.76
CA CYS A 53 10.15 -20.46 -8.20
C CYS A 53 9.91 -20.65 -9.69
N GLY A 54 8.65 -20.73 -10.07
CA GLY A 54 8.19 -20.50 -11.44
C GLY A 54 7.96 -19.00 -11.66
N LEU A 55 8.52 -18.45 -12.73
CA LEU A 55 8.42 -17.03 -13.08
C LEU A 55 7.68 -16.89 -14.41
N GLN A 56 6.46 -16.36 -14.36
CA GLN A 56 5.62 -16.24 -15.55
C GLN A 56 5.15 -14.79 -15.75
N ALA A 57 5.46 -14.20 -16.90
CA ALA A 57 4.85 -12.93 -17.29
C ALA A 57 3.35 -13.10 -17.51
N GLY A 58 2.57 -12.12 -17.08
CA GLY A 58 1.14 -12.10 -17.33
C GLY A 58 0.78 -11.88 -18.80
N LYS A 59 -0.48 -11.64 -19.09
CA LYS A 59 -1.00 -11.50 -20.46
C LYS A 59 -1.37 -10.05 -20.74
N ALA A 60 -1.14 -9.61 -21.99
CA ALA A 60 -1.57 -8.30 -22.46
C ALA A 60 -3.11 -8.16 -22.37
N ILE A 61 -3.54 -6.97 -22.05
CA ILE A 61 -4.96 -6.60 -22.01
C ILE A 61 -5.11 -5.15 -22.52
N PRO A 62 -6.08 -4.86 -23.40
CA PRO A 62 -6.40 -3.51 -23.83
C PRO A 62 -6.79 -2.62 -22.65
N ALA A 63 -6.33 -1.37 -22.64
CA ALA A 63 -6.65 -0.44 -21.55
C ALA A 63 -8.15 -0.19 -21.38
N ILE A 64 -8.93 -0.28 -22.45
CA ILE A 64 -10.39 -0.12 -22.45
C ILE A 64 -11.11 -1.24 -21.66
N GLU A 65 -10.49 -2.39 -21.48
CA GLU A 65 -11.03 -3.51 -20.70
C GLU A 65 -10.73 -3.41 -19.20
N ILE A 66 -10.03 -2.35 -18.77
CA ILE A 66 -9.66 -2.12 -17.38
C ILE A 66 -10.48 -0.95 -16.84
N SER A 67 -11.34 -1.22 -15.87
CA SER A 67 -12.07 -0.19 -15.12
C SER A 67 -11.21 0.36 -13.99
N PRO A 68 -11.12 1.69 -13.79
CA PRO A 68 -10.43 2.26 -12.64
C PRO A 68 -11.16 2.02 -11.32
N VAL A 69 -12.46 1.72 -11.37
CA VAL A 69 -13.33 1.52 -10.21
C VAL A 69 -13.88 0.10 -10.21
N GLN A 70 -13.90 -0.51 -9.03
CA GLN A 70 -14.52 -1.82 -8.86
C GLN A 70 -16.04 -1.75 -8.99
N THR A 71 -16.61 -2.62 -9.81
CA THR A 71 -18.05 -2.76 -10.01
C THR A 71 -18.46 -4.23 -9.94
N LYS A 72 -19.76 -4.55 -10.01
CA LYS A 72 -20.23 -5.93 -10.08
C LYS A 72 -19.71 -6.67 -11.32
N GLU A 73 -19.54 -5.97 -12.44
CA GLU A 73 -19.07 -6.54 -13.71
C GLU A 73 -17.54 -6.58 -13.77
N TYR A 74 -16.86 -5.53 -13.28
CA TYR A 74 -15.42 -5.42 -13.18
C TYR A 74 -15.00 -5.64 -11.73
N SER A 75 -15.04 -6.90 -11.28
CA SER A 75 -14.80 -7.27 -9.87
C SER A 75 -13.42 -7.83 -9.60
N VAL A 76 -12.70 -8.25 -10.65
CA VAL A 76 -11.41 -8.93 -10.54
C VAL A 76 -10.27 -7.90 -10.54
N PRO A 77 -9.41 -7.84 -9.51
CA PRO A 77 -8.29 -6.93 -9.49
C PRO A 77 -7.28 -7.23 -10.60
N CYS A 78 -6.81 -6.19 -11.29
CA CYS A 78 -5.85 -6.26 -12.38
C CYS A 78 -4.54 -5.61 -11.98
N TYR A 79 -3.46 -6.38 -12.02
CA TYR A 79 -2.13 -5.94 -11.60
C TYR A 79 -1.23 -5.66 -12.81
N GLY A 80 -0.54 -4.53 -12.75
CA GLY A 80 0.47 -4.11 -13.72
C GLY A 80 1.86 -4.02 -13.12
N GLY A 81 2.75 -3.29 -13.79
CA GLY A 81 4.15 -3.12 -13.35
C GLY A 81 4.35 -2.37 -12.03
N ASN A 82 3.33 -1.69 -11.53
CA ASN A 82 3.39 -0.92 -10.29
C ASN A 82 2.26 -1.28 -9.31
N GLY A 83 1.82 -2.53 -9.30
CA GLY A 83 0.73 -2.98 -8.44
C GLY A 83 -0.64 -2.90 -9.11
N LEU A 84 -1.69 -2.62 -8.31
CA LEU A 84 -3.07 -2.56 -8.79
C LEU A 84 -3.25 -1.46 -9.85
N ARG A 85 -3.71 -1.85 -11.03
CA ARG A 85 -3.97 -0.95 -12.17
C ARG A 85 -5.45 -0.60 -12.30
N GLY A 86 -6.32 -1.44 -11.78
CA GLY A 86 -7.77 -1.34 -11.88
C GLY A 86 -8.45 -2.70 -11.77
N TYR A 87 -9.60 -2.85 -12.38
CA TYR A 87 -10.43 -4.05 -12.29
C TYR A 87 -10.85 -4.52 -13.68
N VAL A 88 -10.96 -5.85 -13.85
CA VAL A 88 -11.37 -6.51 -15.08
C VAL A 88 -12.50 -7.49 -14.83
N LYS A 89 -13.11 -8.02 -15.89
CA LYS A 89 -14.24 -8.97 -15.81
C LYS A 89 -13.77 -10.39 -15.47
N THR A 90 -12.59 -10.79 -15.95
CA THR A 90 -12.12 -12.19 -15.85
C THR A 90 -10.71 -12.25 -15.30
N ALA A 91 -10.43 -13.26 -14.48
CA ALA A 91 -9.10 -13.56 -13.97
C ALA A 91 -8.27 -14.39 -14.97
N ASN A 92 -6.94 -14.23 -14.96
CA ASN A 92 -6.02 -15.12 -15.63
C ASN A 92 -5.08 -15.86 -14.67
N GLN A 93 -5.18 -15.55 -13.38
CA GLN A 93 -4.40 -16.15 -12.30
C GLN A 93 -5.27 -16.41 -11.08
N GLN A 94 -4.83 -17.36 -10.24
CA GLN A 94 -5.49 -17.70 -8.98
C GLN A 94 -4.47 -18.06 -7.90
N GLY A 95 -4.86 -17.83 -6.64
CA GLY A 95 -4.07 -18.11 -5.43
C GLY A 95 -3.22 -16.93 -5.00
N ASP A 96 -2.65 -17.05 -3.83
CA ASP A 96 -1.94 -15.99 -3.12
C ASP A 96 -0.46 -16.00 -3.53
N LYS A 97 -0.04 -15.00 -4.30
CA LYS A 97 1.29 -14.97 -4.91
C LYS A 97 1.89 -13.57 -4.96
N PRO A 98 3.22 -13.46 -4.79
CA PRO A 98 3.94 -12.24 -5.12
C PRO A 98 3.95 -11.97 -6.63
N LEU A 99 3.85 -10.70 -6.98
CA LEU A 99 3.98 -10.19 -8.34
C LEU A 99 5.14 -9.20 -8.41
N VAL A 100 5.96 -9.29 -9.45
CA VAL A 100 7.08 -8.38 -9.68
C VAL A 100 6.81 -7.53 -10.91
N GLY A 101 6.85 -6.22 -10.76
CA GLY A 101 6.75 -5.28 -11.87
C GLY A 101 7.98 -5.36 -12.77
N ARG A 102 7.77 -5.47 -14.09
CA ARG A 102 8.89 -5.66 -15.04
C ARG A 102 9.15 -4.50 -16.00
N GLN A 103 8.33 -3.46 -15.99
CA GLN A 103 8.48 -2.31 -16.89
C GLN A 103 8.24 -0.98 -16.18
N GLY A 104 8.89 0.07 -16.68
CA GLY A 104 8.77 1.44 -16.16
C GLY A 104 9.78 1.78 -15.07
N ALA A 105 9.72 3.02 -14.58
CA ALA A 105 10.65 3.54 -13.57
C ALA A 105 10.65 2.72 -12.27
N LEU A 106 9.50 2.14 -11.92
CA LEU A 106 9.28 1.32 -10.73
C LEU A 106 9.39 -0.19 -11.00
N CYS A 107 10.04 -0.60 -12.10
CA CYS A 107 10.29 -2.02 -12.35
C CYS A 107 11.10 -2.62 -11.19
N GLY A 108 10.77 -3.86 -10.80
CA GLY A 108 11.28 -4.48 -9.59
C GLY A 108 10.44 -4.22 -8.33
N ASN A 109 9.40 -3.36 -8.40
CA ASN A 109 8.41 -3.25 -7.35
C ASN A 109 7.69 -4.59 -7.14
N VAL A 110 7.47 -4.97 -5.89
CA VAL A 110 6.81 -6.23 -5.52
C VAL A 110 5.48 -5.92 -4.87
N CYS A 111 4.43 -6.54 -5.34
CA CYS A 111 3.12 -6.52 -4.69
C CYS A 111 2.62 -7.95 -4.43
N TYR A 112 1.59 -8.08 -3.60
CA TYR A 112 1.01 -9.38 -3.24
C TYR A 112 -0.42 -9.43 -3.73
N ALA A 113 -0.74 -10.42 -4.56
CA ALA A 113 -2.09 -10.67 -5.05
C ALA A 113 -2.71 -11.86 -4.33
N THR A 114 -4.00 -11.78 -4.05
CA THR A 114 -4.76 -12.83 -3.35
C THR A 114 -5.98 -13.24 -4.14
N GLY A 115 -6.40 -14.50 -4.00
CA GLY A 115 -7.59 -15.03 -4.64
C GLY A 115 -7.51 -15.08 -6.17
N SER A 116 -8.53 -14.58 -6.84
CA SER A 116 -8.58 -14.51 -8.32
C SER A 116 -8.21 -13.12 -8.79
N TYR A 117 -7.24 -13.01 -9.70
CA TYR A 117 -6.75 -11.74 -10.23
C TYR A 117 -6.30 -11.85 -11.68
N TYR A 118 -6.06 -10.71 -12.30
CA TYR A 118 -5.45 -10.61 -13.63
C TYR A 118 -4.05 -10.01 -13.51
N ALA A 119 -3.05 -10.72 -14.03
CA ALA A 119 -1.69 -10.20 -14.18
C ALA A 119 -1.49 -9.76 -15.63
N THR A 120 -1.14 -8.49 -15.84
CA THR A 120 -0.80 -7.97 -17.17
C THR A 120 0.61 -8.38 -17.58
N GLU A 121 0.97 -8.18 -18.83
CA GLU A 121 2.32 -8.41 -19.39
C GLU A 121 3.42 -7.61 -18.67
N HIS A 122 3.05 -6.59 -17.92
CA HIS A 122 3.97 -5.75 -17.12
C HIS A 122 4.24 -6.31 -15.73
N ALA A 123 3.59 -7.39 -15.33
CA ALA A 123 3.79 -8.10 -14.07
C ALA A 123 4.31 -9.51 -14.30
N VAL A 124 5.25 -9.96 -13.48
CA VAL A 124 5.70 -11.35 -13.42
C VAL A 124 5.10 -12.00 -12.19
N VAL A 125 4.36 -13.07 -12.39
CA VAL A 125 3.81 -13.91 -11.31
C VAL A 125 4.90 -14.82 -10.80
N VAL A 126 5.15 -14.80 -9.49
CA VAL A 126 6.13 -15.66 -8.84
C VAL A 126 5.39 -16.80 -8.14
N SER A 127 5.57 -18.01 -8.65
CA SER A 127 4.95 -19.22 -8.09
C SER A 127 5.99 -20.06 -7.37
N ASP A 128 5.80 -20.33 -6.09
CA ASP A 128 6.66 -21.21 -5.30
C ASP A 128 6.62 -22.65 -5.83
N LYS A 129 7.75 -23.33 -5.82
CA LYS A 129 7.90 -24.77 -6.14
C LYS A 129 7.92 -25.66 -4.89
N GLY A 130 7.38 -25.19 -3.76
CA GLY A 130 7.31 -25.92 -2.50
C GLY A 130 8.41 -25.56 -1.48
N PHE A 131 9.19 -24.53 -1.74
CA PHE A 131 10.28 -24.09 -0.88
C PHE A 131 9.87 -23.01 0.13
N PHE A 132 8.81 -22.25 -0.14
CA PHE A 132 8.50 -21.04 0.61
C PHE A 132 7.11 -21.03 1.26
N ASN A 133 7.02 -20.31 2.38
CA ASN A 133 5.81 -19.62 2.76
C ASN A 133 5.62 -18.43 1.80
N SER A 134 4.43 -18.25 1.25
CA SER A 134 4.18 -17.22 0.20
C SER A 134 4.39 -15.79 0.70
N ARG A 135 4.08 -15.51 1.97
CA ARG A 135 4.33 -14.19 2.59
C ARG A 135 5.80 -13.96 2.86
N PHE A 136 6.52 -14.99 3.33
CA PHE A 136 7.99 -14.91 3.45
C PHE A 136 8.63 -14.62 2.08
N LEU A 137 8.21 -15.32 1.03
CA LEU A 137 8.70 -15.09 -0.33
C LEU A 137 8.46 -13.64 -0.76
N TYR A 138 7.28 -13.08 -0.49
CA TYR A 138 6.98 -11.68 -0.75
C TYR A 138 7.97 -10.74 -0.07
N HIS A 139 8.18 -10.87 1.24
CA HIS A 139 9.11 -10.02 1.98
C HIS A 139 10.57 -10.21 1.52
N ALA A 140 10.98 -11.43 1.20
CA ALA A 140 12.31 -11.71 0.65
C ALA A 140 12.54 -11.04 -0.72
N LEU A 141 11.53 -11.01 -1.59
CA LEU A 141 11.58 -10.32 -2.87
C LEU A 141 11.64 -8.79 -2.70
N VAL A 142 10.88 -8.24 -1.75
CA VAL A 142 10.95 -6.80 -1.39
C VAL A 142 12.34 -6.45 -0.89
N HIS A 143 12.90 -7.24 0.03
CA HIS A 143 14.24 -7.05 0.57
C HIS A 143 15.33 -7.15 -0.52
N ALA A 144 15.17 -8.04 -1.49
CA ALA A 144 16.13 -8.23 -2.58
C ALA A 144 16.30 -6.98 -3.48
N ASN A 145 15.49 -5.94 -3.32
CA ASN A 145 15.56 -4.68 -4.06
C ASN A 145 15.72 -4.92 -5.57
N LEU A 146 14.75 -5.57 -6.18
CA LEU A 146 14.84 -6.07 -7.55
C LEU A 146 15.05 -4.96 -8.60
N ASN A 147 14.78 -3.70 -8.25
CA ASN A 147 15.04 -2.55 -9.12
C ASN A 147 16.52 -2.42 -9.51
N GLN A 148 17.45 -2.89 -8.68
CA GLN A 148 18.89 -2.88 -8.98
C GLN A 148 19.27 -3.70 -10.25
N TYR A 149 18.45 -4.66 -10.65
CA TYR A 149 18.68 -5.54 -11.80
C TYR A 149 18.05 -5.01 -13.10
N LYS A 150 17.45 -3.82 -13.08
CA LYS A 150 16.84 -3.22 -14.27
C LYS A 150 17.83 -2.96 -15.39
N THR A 151 17.35 -2.90 -16.62
CA THR A 151 18.16 -2.44 -17.75
C THR A 151 18.35 -0.94 -17.70
N ALA A 152 19.52 -0.45 -18.11
CA ALA A 152 19.75 0.98 -18.35
C ALA A 152 18.99 1.40 -19.62
N GLY A 153 18.46 2.63 -19.66
CA GLY A 153 17.80 3.20 -20.82
C GLY A 153 16.54 4.01 -20.47
N ALA A 154 15.96 4.64 -21.47
CA ALA A 154 14.77 5.49 -21.33
C ALA A 154 13.52 4.72 -20.85
N GLN A 155 13.42 3.44 -21.17
CA GLN A 155 12.40 2.53 -20.65
C GLN A 155 13.06 1.36 -19.90
N PRO A 156 13.34 1.54 -18.59
CA PRO A 156 13.94 0.49 -17.81
C PRO A 156 13.02 -0.72 -17.72
N GLY A 157 13.60 -1.90 -17.84
CA GLY A 157 12.87 -3.16 -17.79
C GLY A 157 13.62 -4.23 -17.01
N LEU A 158 12.88 -5.18 -16.48
CA LEU A 158 13.38 -6.34 -15.76
C LEU A 158 12.91 -7.61 -16.45
N SER A 159 13.81 -8.32 -17.09
CA SER A 159 13.48 -9.55 -17.81
C SER A 159 13.35 -10.73 -16.83
N VAL A 160 12.51 -11.71 -17.19
CA VAL A 160 12.36 -12.97 -16.44
C VAL A 160 13.73 -13.66 -16.28
N ALA A 161 14.55 -13.70 -17.34
CA ALA A 161 15.88 -14.31 -17.30
C ALA A 161 16.85 -13.62 -16.32
N LYS A 162 16.67 -12.33 -16.03
CA LYS A 162 17.43 -11.64 -14.97
C LYS A 162 16.90 -12.00 -13.61
N LEU A 163 15.56 -12.06 -13.45
CA LEU A 163 14.92 -12.48 -12.19
C LEU A 163 15.31 -13.90 -11.81
N GLU A 164 15.38 -14.82 -12.74
CA GLU A 164 15.79 -16.22 -12.50
C GLU A 164 17.16 -16.33 -11.83
N LYS A 165 18.06 -15.38 -12.08
CA LYS A 165 19.43 -15.37 -11.52
C LYS A 165 19.55 -14.72 -10.15
N VAL A 166 18.51 -14.07 -9.67
CA VAL A 166 18.50 -13.42 -8.35
C VAL A 166 18.57 -14.49 -7.27
N LYS A 167 19.51 -14.35 -6.35
CA LYS A 167 19.64 -15.27 -5.20
C LYS A 167 18.80 -14.77 -4.05
N ILE A 168 18.06 -15.68 -3.43
CA ILE A 168 17.25 -15.44 -2.25
C ILE A 168 17.55 -16.51 -1.17
N PRO A 169 17.40 -16.17 0.12
CA PRO A 169 17.60 -17.10 1.21
C PRO A 169 16.43 -18.09 1.30
N VAL A 170 16.73 -19.35 1.57
CA VAL A 170 15.77 -20.43 1.79
C VAL A 170 15.99 -21.03 3.17
N PRO A 171 15.55 -20.39 4.25
CA PRO A 171 15.62 -20.95 5.60
C PRO A 171 14.57 -22.04 5.80
N GLU A 172 14.62 -22.73 6.94
CA GLU A 172 13.61 -23.71 7.31
C GLU A 172 12.21 -23.09 7.42
N LYS A 173 11.16 -23.89 7.17
CA LYS A 173 9.75 -23.42 7.12
C LYS A 173 9.31 -22.71 8.40
N GLU A 174 9.68 -23.22 9.55
CA GLU A 174 9.33 -22.62 10.85
C GLU A 174 9.91 -21.20 10.99
N ILE A 175 11.12 -20.98 10.47
CA ILE A 175 11.77 -19.66 10.48
C ILE A 175 11.05 -18.73 9.50
N GLN A 176 10.71 -19.22 8.30
CA GLN A 176 9.94 -18.47 7.32
C GLN A 176 8.61 -18.00 7.91
N ASP A 177 7.85 -18.89 8.57
CA ASP A 177 6.54 -18.59 9.15
C ASP A 177 6.66 -17.55 10.27
N ARG A 178 7.68 -17.63 11.12
CA ARG A 178 7.94 -16.65 12.18
C ARG A 178 8.29 -15.28 11.61
N ILE A 179 9.16 -15.21 10.61
CA ILE A 179 9.56 -13.96 9.96
C ILE A 179 8.37 -13.35 9.23
N ALA A 180 7.64 -14.13 8.45
CA ALA A 180 6.45 -13.66 7.73
C ALA A 180 5.44 -13.05 8.68
N LYS A 181 5.11 -13.73 9.79
CA LYS A 181 4.15 -13.24 10.79
C LYS A 181 4.57 -11.90 11.40
N VAL A 182 5.85 -11.73 11.72
CA VAL A 182 6.36 -10.46 12.26
C VAL A 182 6.25 -9.35 11.24
N LEU A 183 6.72 -9.59 10.01
CA LEU A 183 6.71 -8.58 8.95
C LEU A 183 5.29 -8.23 8.48
N ASP A 184 4.38 -9.21 8.41
CA ASP A 184 2.97 -8.99 8.08
C ASP A 184 2.27 -8.10 9.11
N ASN A 185 2.57 -8.27 10.41
CA ASN A 185 2.02 -7.40 11.44
C ASN A 185 2.49 -5.94 11.27
N PHE A 186 3.76 -5.71 10.94
CA PHE A 186 4.26 -4.38 10.64
C PHE A 186 3.65 -3.80 9.37
N ASP A 187 3.53 -4.61 8.32
CA ASP A 187 2.94 -4.19 7.06
C ASP A 187 1.47 -3.78 7.26
N ALA A 188 0.69 -4.55 8.02
CA ALA A 188 -0.69 -4.23 8.36
C ALA A 188 -0.80 -2.89 9.10
N ILE A 189 0.04 -2.64 10.12
CA ILE A 189 0.04 -1.37 10.86
C ILE A 189 0.37 -0.17 9.94
N CYS A 190 1.28 -0.35 8.97
CA CYS A 190 1.77 0.71 8.12
C CYS A 190 0.92 0.95 6.86
N SER A 191 0.21 -0.06 6.37
CA SER A 191 -0.39 -0.08 5.04
C SER A 191 -1.88 -0.30 5.02
N ASP A 192 -2.47 -0.86 6.09
CA ASP A 192 -3.89 -1.14 6.12
C ASP A 192 -4.71 0.14 6.26
N LEU A 193 -5.50 0.43 5.22
CA LEU A 193 -6.37 1.61 5.15
C LEU A 193 -7.65 1.46 5.99
N ASN A 194 -7.92 0.28 6.56
CA ASN A 194 -9.13 0.03 7.34
C ASN A 194 -8.88 -0.05 8.84
N ILE A 195 -7.73 -0.57 9.26
CA ILE A 195 -7.41 -0.83 10.67
C ILE A 195 -6.05 -0.29 11.13
N GLY A 196 -5.19 0.15 10.19
CA GLY A 196 -3.84 0.65 10.50
C GLY A 196 -3.80 2.16 10.78
N LEU A 197 -2.60 2.68 10.97
CA LEU A 197 -2.37 4.12 11.15
C LEU A 197 -2.94 4.98 10.00
N PRO A 198 -2.88 4.56 8.72
CA PRO A 198 -3.52 5.30 7.63
C PRO A 198 -5.04 5.45 7.82
N ALA A 199 -5.72 4.41 8.34
CA ALA A 199 -7.16 4.46 8.62
C ALA A 199 -7.48 5.48 9.73
N GLU A 200 -6.67 5.52 10.77
CA GLU A 200 -6.85 6.49 11.86
C GLU A 200 -6.63 7.92 11.39
N ILE A 201 -5.60 8.18 10.59
CA ILE A 201 -5.34 9.49 9.98
C ILE A 201 -6.56 9.96 9.16
N GLU A 202 -7.11 9.10 8.33
CA GLU A 202 -8.28 9.41 7.50
C GLU A 202 -9.54 9.65 8.35
N ALA A 203 -9.77 8.83 9.36
CA ALA A 203 -10.88 9.00 10.29
C ALA A 203 -10.80 10.35 11.04
N ARG A 204 -9.60 10.74 11.50
CA ARG A 204 -9.38 12.03 12.18
C ARG A 204 -9.61 13.22 11.23
N LYS A 205 -9.19 13.12 9.98
CA LYS A 205 -9.47 14.16 8.98
C LYS A 205 -10.96 14.35 8.76
N LYS A 206 -11.71 13.26 8.56
CA LYS A 206 -13.18 13.31 8.40
C LYS A 206 -13.88 13.87 9.63
N GLN A 207 -13.43 13.49 10.82
CA GLN A 207 -13.95 14.04 12.08
C GLN A 207 -13.72 15.54 12.18
N TYR A 208 -12.52 16.01 11.79
CA TYR A 208 -12.21 17.43 11.73
C TYR A 208 -13.13 18.18 10.76
N GLU A 209 -13.26 17.70 9.52
CA GLU A 209 -14.12 18.30 8.50
C GLU A 209 -15.56 18.43 9.00
N TYR A 210 -16.10 17.39 9.60
CA TYR A 210 -17.45 17.40 10.18
C TYR A 210 -17.63 18.48 11.24
N TYR A 211 -16.74 18.56 12.22
CA TYR A 211 -16.86 19.55 13.29
C TYR A 211 -16.57 20.97 12.80
N ARG A 212 -15.64 21.15 11.89
CA ARG A 212 -15.38 22.44 11.24
C ARG A 212 -16.63 22.97 10.57
N ASP A 213 -17.25 22.15 9.74
CA ASP A 213 -18.44 22.56 8.97
C ASP A 213 -19.63 22.83 9.90
N MET A 214 -19.80 22.03 10.94
CA MET A 214 -20.81 22.28 11.94
C MET A 214 -20.59 23.61 12.67
N LEU A 215 -19.37 23.90 13.12
CA LEU A 215 -19.06 25.17 13.81
C LEU A 215 -19.21 26.39 12.90
N LEU A 216 -18.80 26.28 11.63
CA LEU A 216 -18.98 27.37 10.66
C LEU A 216 -20.45 27.63 10.34
N THR A 217 -21.28 26.57 10.31
CA THR A 217 -22.73 26.72 10.11
C THR A 217 -23.39 27.40 11.29
N PHE A 218 -22.97 27.13 12.52
CA PHE A 218 -23.46 27.83 13.72
C PHE A 218 -23.07 29.31 13.70
N ALA A 219 -21.82 29.63 13.37
CA ALA A 219 -21.35 31.01 13.30
C ALA A 219 -22.14 31.82 12.25
N ALA A 220 -22.44 31.23 11.09
CA ALA A 220 -23.28 31.89 10.08
C ALA A 220 -24.73 32.10 10.53
N ALA A 221 -25.30 31.18 11.32
CA ALA A 221 -26.65 31.33 11.86
C ALA A 221 -26.71 32.42 12.92
N ASP A 222 -25.70 32.54 13.78
CA ASP A 222 -25.63 33.61 14.78
C ASP A 222 -25.47 35.00 14.17
N ASP A 223 -24.72 35.13 13.08
CA ASP A 223 -24.60 36.39 12.33
C ASP A 223 -25.94 36.80 11.67
N ILE A 224 -26.74 35.87 11.17
CA ILE A 224 -28.09 36.14 10.63
C ILE A 224 -29.02 36.62 11.73
N ILE A 225 -29.00 36.03 12.91
CA ILE A 225 -29.83 36.43 14.06
C ILE A 225 -29.45 37.83 14.57
N LEU A 226 -28.15 38.18 14.53
CA LEU A 226 -27.68 39.50 14.93
C LEU A 226 -28.08 40.59 13.96
N THR A 227 -28.08 40.32 12.65
CA THR A 227 -28.53 41.26 11.60
C THR A 227 -30.04 41.50 11.67
N ASP A 228 -30.84 40.46 11.90
CA ASP A 228 -32.30 40.62 12.07
C ASP A 228 -32.64 41.48 13.29
N ARG A 229 -31.97 41.29 14.44
CA ARG A 229 -32.16 42.11 15.65
C ARG A 229 -31.75 43.58 15.48
N GLN A 230 -30.78 43.86 14.61
CA GLN A 230 -30.39 45.24 14.28
C GLN A 230 -31.39 45.91 13.37
N THR A 231 -32.00 45.20 12.43
CA THR A 231 -33.02 45.70 11.50
C THR A 231 -34.30 46.04 12.25
N ASP A 232 -34.75 45.18 13.17
CA ASP A 232 -35.93 45.43 14.01
C ASP A 232 -35.78 46.69 14.91
N ARG A 233 -34.59 46.88 15.47
CA ARG A 233 -34.31 48.09 16.28
C ARG A 233 -34.27 49.40 15.46
N GLN A 234 -33.98 49.36 14.17
CA GLN A 234 -34.01 50.52 13.31
C GLN A 234 -35.44 50.86 12.86
N THR A 235 -36.30 49.87 12.69
CA THR A 235 -37.71 50.05 12.28
C THR A 235 -38.52 50.65 13.43
N ASP A 236 -38.34 50.20 14.68
CA ASP A 236 -39.00 50.74 15.84
C ASP A 236 -38.66 52.24 16.14
N ARG A 237 -37.42 52.66 15.83
CA ARG A 237 -36.98 54.03 16.00
C ARG A 237 -37.57 55.03 14.96
N GLN A 238 -38.05 54.51 13.79
CA GLN A 238 -38.68 55.34 12.76
C GLN A 238 -40.20 55.54 13.01
N THR A 239 -40.84 54.57 13.68
CA THR A 239 -42.28 54.66 14.01
C THR A 239 -42.57 55.61 15.18
N ASP A 240 -41.62 55.83 16.08
CA ASP A 240 -41.79 56.77 17.18
C ASP A 240 -41.53 58.27 16.85
N ARG A 241 -41.32 58.60 15.58
CA ARG A 241 -41.06 59.98 15.09
C ARG A 241 -42.13 60.53 14.15
N GLN A 242 -43.29 59.89 14.02
CA GLN A 242 -44.47 60.39 13.38
C GLN A 242 -45.57 60.68 14.43
#